data_e1bd1d63139a72562d082ea448be37d0
#
_entry.id   e1bd1d63139a72562d082ea448be37d0
#
_cell.length_a   1.000
_cell.length_b   1.000
_cell.length_c   1.000
_cell.angle_alpha   90.00
_cell.angle_beta   90.00
_cell.angle_gamma   90.00
#
_symmetry.space_group_name_H-M   'P 1'
#
loop_
_entity.id
_entity.type
_entity.pdbx_description
1 polymer ?
#
loop_
_entity_poly.entity_id
_entity_poly.type
_entity_poly.pdbx_seq_one_letter_code
_entity_poly.pdbx_strand_id
1 'polypeptide(L)'
;MQIHLLRWATVSLCLFLTNCESGYNPLDDYEQLDPATIFATPDPLPSTSYSIEQLSRGKYLVGLLGCGSCHSDGALVGNPVEGRLLAGSQTGIAFTSPFVDKNPGVVYPPNLTPDMETGLGTWSINELVQMVRMGTTDHSARSIPVMPWPAFSNITSPDALAIAAYLKSLAPVRHQVPRNVAPGQKASAEFIHFGVYQSQQ
;
A
#
# COMPACT_ATOMS: atom_id res chain seq x y z
N MET A 1 -56.65 56.49 -48.43
CA MET A 1 -56.83 55.21 -47.69
C MET A 1 -55.48 54.52 -47.68
N GLN A 2 -54.68 54.76 -46.63
CA GLN A 2 -53.31 54.28 -46.48
C GLN A 2 -53.30 53.17 -45.46
N ILE A 3 -52.87 52.04 -45.89
CA ILE A 3 -52.73 50.80 -45.03
C ILE A 3 -51.29 50.81 -44.51
N HIS A 4 -51.11 51.05 -43.23
CA HIS A 4 -49.85 50.90 -42.56
C HIS A 4 -49.54 49.40 -42.27
N LEU A 5 -48.55 48.90 -43.01
CA LEU A 5 -47.97 47.59 -42.74
C LEU A 5 -47.02 47.70 -41.57
N LEU A 6 -47.41 47.15 -40.42
CA LEU A 6 -46.60 47.05 -39.20
C LEU A 6 -45.69 45.85 -39.38
N ARG A 7 -44.37 46.10 -39.58
CA ARG A 7 -43.33 45.06 -39.62
C ARG A 7 -42.98 44.67 -38.19
N TRP A 8 -43.34 43.46 -37.80
CA TRP A 8 -42.87 42.84 -36.58
C TRP A 8 -41.46 42.32 -36.82
N ALA A 9 -40.46 42.98 -36.19
CA ALA A 9 -39.09 42.48 -36.11
C ALA A 9 -39.04 41.47 -34.95
N THR A 10 -39.02 40.22 -35.27
CA THR A 10 -38.72 39.17 -34.31
C THR A 10 -37.24 39.17 -34.01
N VAL A 11 -36.86 39.74 -32.87
CA VAL A 11 -35.50 39.61 -32.32
C VAL A 11 -35.36 38.22 -31.76
N SER A 12 -34.70 37.35 -32.51
CA SER A 12 -34.30 36.01 -32.06
C SER A 12 -33.12 36.17 -31.08
N LEU A 13 -33.42 36.17 -29.79
CA LEU A 13 -32.41 36.16 -28.73
C LEU A 13 -31.82 34.78 -28.66
N CYS A 14 -30.71 34.51 -29.37
CA CYS A 14 -29.88 33.33 -29.17
C CYS A 14 -29.23 33.42 -27.79
N LEU A 15 -29.84 32.83 -26.81
CA LEU A 15 -29.21 32.50 -25.55
C LEU A 15 -28.12 31.45 -25.83
N PHE A 16 -26.90 31.90 -26.03
CA PHE A 16 -25.74 31.04 -25.90
C PHE A 16 -25.63 30.66 -24.42
N LEU A 17 -26.20 29.51 -24.06
CA LEU A 17 -25.84 28.84 -22.84
C LEU A 17 -24.38 28.39 -23.02
N THR A 18 -23.44 29.25 -22.63
CA THR A 18 -22.09 28.81 -22.34
C THR A 18 -22.23 27.87 -21.13
N ASN A 19 -22.35 26.59 -21.40
CA ASN A 19 -21.99 25.58 -20.41
C ASN A 19 -20.51 25.89 -20.10
N CYS A 20 -20.24 26.65 -19.06
CA CYS A 20 -19.01 26.52 -18.34
C CYS A 20 -19.10 25.14 -17.68
N GLU A 21 -18.70 24.09 -18.36
CA GLU A 21 -18.18 22.94 -17.69
C GLU A 21 -17.06 23.50 -16.82
N SER A 22 -17.35 23.74 -15.57
CA SER A 22 -16.31 23.84 -14.55
C SER A 22 -15.62 22.48 -14.63
N GLY A 23 -14.51 22.44 -15.38
CA GLY A 23 -13.73 21.21 -15.55
C GLY A 23 -13.40 20.74 -14.15
N TYR A 24 -14.05 19.65 -13.71
CA TYR A 24 -13.72 19.01 -12.47
C TYR A 24 -12.25 18.62 -12.54
N ASN A 25 -11.44 19.27 -11.71
CA ASN A 25 -10.06 18.85 -11.52
C ASN A 25 -10.04 17.88 -10.33
N PRO A 26 -9.85 16.58 -10.58
CA PRO A 26 -9.86 15.60 -9.49
C PRO A 26 -8.76 15.86 -8.45
N LEU A 27 -7.79 16.71 -8.72
CA LEU A 27 -6.76 17.07 -7.75
C LEU A 27 -7.21 18.17 -6.77
N ASP A 28 -8.31 18.89 -7.05
CA ASP A 28 -8.80 19.93 -6.14
C ASP A 28 -9.42 19.36 -4.87
N ASP A 29 -9.86 18.08 -4.92
CA ASP A 29 -10.44 17.38 -3.78
C ASP A 29 -9.38 16.55 -2.99
N TYR A 30 -8.11 16.61 -3.37
CA TYR A 30 -7.05 15.84 -2.74
C TYR A 30 -6.05 16.72 -1.99
N GLU A 31 -5.70 16.29 -0.81
CA GLU A 31 -4.60 16.86 -0.04
C GLU A 31 -3.29 16.14 -0.40
N GLN A 32 -2.26 16.93 -0.69
CA GLN A 32 -0.92 16.37 -0.89
C GLN A 32 -0.32 15.98 0.46
N LEU A 33 -0.15 14.69 0.68
CA LEU A 33 0.50 14.18 1.89
C LEU A 33 2.01 14.45 1.85
N ASP A 34 2.58 14.75 3.03
CA ASP A 34 4.03 14.83 3.18
C ASP A 34 4.65 13.44 2.97
N PRO A 35 5.49 13.24 1.93
CA PRO A 35 6.11 11.95 1.67
C PRO A 35 6.93 11.40 2.85
N ALA A 36 7.52 12.28 3.67
CA ALA A 36 8.27 11.89 4.85
C ALA A 36 7.38 11.23 5.93
N THR A 37 6.11 11.64 6.02
CA THR A 37 5.14 11.07 6.95
C THR A 37 4.74 9.65 6.54
N ILE A 38 4.66 9.39 5.23
CA ILE A 38 4.20 8.10 4.68
C ILE A 38 5.29 7.03 4.74
N PHE A 39 6.55 7.42 4.56
CA PHE A 39 7.67 6.49 4.37
C PHE A 39 8.68 6.49 5.52
N ALA A 40 8.33 7.06 6.68
CA ALA A 40 9.20 7.00 7.84
C ALA A 40 9.54 5.54 8.20
N THR A 41 10.83 5.28 8.34
CA THR A 41 11.34 3.95 8.73
C THR A 41 11.80 4.06 10.18
N PRO A 42 11.22 3.27 11.14
CA PRO A 42 11.53 3.39 12.55
C PRO A 42 13.02 3.19 12.85
N ASP A 43 13.52 3.81 13.91
CA ASP A 43 14.88 3.54 14.39
C ASP A 43 14.93 2.15 15.04
N PRO A 44 16.00 1.37 14.80
CA PRO A 44 16.21 0.12 15.52
C PRO A 44 16.60 0.39 16.97
N LEU A 45 16.22 -0.51 17.88
CA LEU A 45 16.71 -0.50 19.23
C LEU A 45 18.22 -0.87 19.26
N PRO A 46 18.99 -0.38 20.24
CA PRO A 46 20.35 -0.81 20.43
C PRO A 46 20.45 -2.34 20.53
N SER A 47 21.41 -2.93 19.84
CA SER A 47 21.61 -4.38 19.80
C SER A 47 23.05 -4.75 20.14
N THR A 48 23.22 -5.82 20.90
CA THR A 48 24.53 -6.44 21.13
C THR A 48 24.82 -7.55 20.10
N SER A 49 23.80 -7.98 19.35
CA SER A 49 23.90 -9.09 18.37
C SER A 49 24.20 -8.61 16.96
N TYR A 50 23.96 -7.36 16.65
CA TYR A 50 24.12 -6.77 15.31
C TYR A 50 24.90 -5.47 15.38
N SER A 51 25.79 -5.23 14.41
CA SER A 51 26.54 -3.98 14.35
C SER A 51 25.65 -2.80 13.91
N ILE A 52 26.07 -1.59 14.28
CA ILE A 52 25.37 -0.34 13.88
C ILE A 52 25.32 -0.23 12.35
N GLU A 53 26.39 -0.60 11.66
CA GLU A 53 26.47 -0.57 10.20
C GLU A 53 25.46 -1.53 9.57
N GLN A 54 25.33 -2.74 10.13
CA GLN A 54 24.37 -3.74 9.67
C GLN A 54 22.93 -3.26 9.88
N LEU A 55 22.60 -2.70 11.03
CA LEU A 55 21.28 -2.15 11.33
C LEU A 55 20.97 -0.94 10.44
N SER A 56 21.92 -0.03 10.26
CA SER A 56 21.76 1.14 9.38
C SER A 56 21.55 0.71 7.93
N ARG A 57 22.28 -0.29 7.45
CA ARG A 57 22.10 -0.86 6.11
C ARG A 57 20.71 -1.49 5.96
N GLY A 58 20.26 -2.24 6.96
CA GLY A 58 18.93 -2.85 6.97
C GLY A 58 17.82 -1.80 6.96
N LYS A 59 17.91 -0.76 7.80
CA LYS A 59 16.99 0.37 7.83
C LYS A 59 16.89 1.04 6.45
N TYR A 60 18.04 1.36 5.85
CA TYR A 60 18.09 1.95 4.52
C TYR A 60 17.39 1.09 3.48
N LEU A 61 17.66 -0.22 3.46
CA LEU A 61 17.07 -1.15 2.49
C LEU A 61 15.56 -1.31 2.69
N VAL A 62 15.08 -1.42 3.93
CA VAL A 62 13.65 -1.50 4.24
C VAL A 62 12.92 -0.24 3.78
N GLY A 63 13.53 0.93 3.95
CA GLY A 63 13.01 2.20 3.42
C GLY A 63 13.03 2.22 1.89
N LEU A 64 14.17 1.89 1.27
CA LEU A 64 14.33 1.90 -0.19
C LEU A 64 13.39 0.93 -0.90
N LEU A 65 13.18 -0.26 -0.34
CA LEU A 65 12.28 -1.28 -0.88
C LEU A 65 10.80 -0.97 -0.60
N GLY A 66 10.51 0.08 0.15
CA GLY A 66 9.15 0.54 0.43
C GLY A 66 8.34 -0.43 1.30
N CYS A 67 8.97 -1.22 2.18
CA CYS A 67 8.26 -2.19 3.02
C CYS A 67 7.15 -1.52 3.84
N GLY A 68 7.40 -0.30 4.36
CA GLY A 68 6.45 0.47 5.14
C GLY A 68 5.19 0.88 4.37
N SER A 69 5.25 1.00 3.04
CA SER A 69 4.10 1.41 2.22
C SER A 69 2.93 0.43 2.29
N CYS A 70 3.22 -0.85 2.53
CA CYS A 70 2.20 -1.89 2.69
C CYS A 70 2.11 -2.38 4.14
N HIS A 71 3.27 -2.54 4.82
CA HIS A 71 3.35 -3.15 6.15
C HIS A 71 3.19 -2.15 7.31
N SER A 72 2.72 -0.93 7.06
CA SER A 72 2.30 0.01 8.11
C SER A 72 0.80 0.23 8.03
N ASP A 73 0.15 0.19 9.18
CA ASP A 73 -1.31 0.36 9.24
C ASP A 73 -1.72 1.73 8.70
N GLY A 74 -2.75 1.77 7.86
CA GLY A 74 -3.24 2.98 7.20
C GLY A 74 -2.39 3.48 6.03
N ALA A 75 -1.15 3.00 5.81
CA ALA A 75 -0.28 3.49 4.74
C ALA A 75 -0.86 3.25 3.34
N LEU A 76 -1.55 2.13 3.12
CA LEU A 76 -2.18 1.81 1.82
C LEU A 76 -3.29 2.78 1.42
N VAL A 77 -3.87 3.50 2.38
CA VAL A 77 -4.91 4.50 2.16
C VAL A 77 -4.41 5.93 2.42
N GLY A 78 -3.08 6.12 2.51
CA GLY A 78 -2.46 7.43 2.66
C GLY A 78 -2.61 8.06 4.06
N ASN A 79 -3.02 7.29 5.06
CA ASN A 79 -3.22 7.75 6.42
C ASN A 79 -2.52 6.81 7.42
N PRO A 80 -1.17 6.80 7.47
CA PRO A 80 -0.41 5.92 8.35
C PRO A 80 -0.72 6.19 9.82
N VAL A 81 -0.98 5.11 10.56
CA VAL A 81 -1.29 5.18 12.00
C VAL A 81 0.00 5.31 12.79
N GLU A 82 0.09 6.37 13.62
CA GLU A 82 1.22 6.57 14.50
C GLU A 82 1.42 5.37 15.44
N GLY A 83 2.69 4.98 15.64
CA GLY A 83 3.06 3.83 16.47
C GLY A 83 2.83 2.46 15.83
N ARG A 84 2.33 2.39 14.56
CA ARG A 84 2.11 1.13 13.82
C ARG A 84 2.95 1.00 12.55
N LEU A 85 4.05 1.72 12.48
CA LEU A 85 4.99 1.59 11.36
C LEU A 85 5.59 0.18 11.34
N LEU A 86 5.55 -0.48 10.18
CA LEU A 86 5.96 -1.87 9.97
C LEU A 86 5.20 -2.91 10.83
N ALA A 87 4.12 -2.53 11.51
CA ALA A 87 3.34 -3.43 12.34
C ALA A 87 2.20 -4.16 11.60
N GLY A 88 2.22 -4.14 10.26
CA GLY A 88 1.18 -4.73 9.42
C GLY A 88 0.01 -3.79 9.17
N SER A 89 -0.93 -4.19 8.31
CA SER A 89 -2.05 -3.35 7.87
C SER A 89 -3.40 -4.03 8.08
N GLN A 90 -4.39 -3.27 8.54
CA GLN A 90 -5.80 -3.66 8.56
C GLN A 90 -6.43 -3.61 7.16
N THR A 91 -5.85 -2.82 6.26
CA THR A 91 -6.27 -2.76 4.86
C THR A 91 -5.49 -3.78 4.05
N GLY A 92 -6.18 -4.63 3.30
CA GLY A 92 -5.60 -5.65 2.44
C GLY A 92 -5.34 -5.17 1.02
N ILE A 93 -4.77 -6.05 0.21
CA ILE A 93 -4.53 -5.85 -1.22
C ILE A 93 -5.20 -7.00 -1.96
N ALA A 94 -6.16 -6.66 -2.82
CA ALA A 94 -6.77 -7.65 -3.71
C ALA A 94 -5.74 -8.07 -4.77
N PHE A 95 -5.46 -9.37 -4.88
CA PHE A 95 -4.52 -9.93 -5.85
C PHE A 95 -5.22 -10.60 -7.04
N THR A 96 -6.53 -10.75 -7.01
CA THR A 96 -7.38 -11.04 -8.14
C THR A 96 -8.31 -9.87 -8.43
N SER A 97 -8.77 -9.74 -9.68
CA SER A 97 -9.58 -8.59 -10.09
C SER A 97 -10.98 -8.64 -9.49
N PRO A 98 -11.42 -7.66 -8.68
CA PRO A 98 -12.78 -7.59 -8.17
C PRO A 98 -13.83 -7.29 -9.27
N PHE A 99 -13.40 -6.90 -10.48
CA PHE A 99 -14.32 -6.71 -11.62
C PHE A 99 -14.62 -8.03 -12.35
N VAL A 100 -13.75 -9.03 -12.18
CA VAL A 100 -13.93 -10.36 -12.78
C VAL A 100 -14.45 -11.34 -11.73
N ASP A 101 -13.87 -11.29 -10.53
CA ASP A 101 -14.20 -12.17 -9.41
C ASP A 101 -15.05 -11.42 -8.39
N LYS A 102 -16.31 -11.80 -8.20
CA LYS A 102 -17.20 -11.18 -7.20
C LYS A 102 -16.56 -11.14 -5.81
N ASN A 103 -15.77 -12.16 -5.47
CA ASN A 103 -15.01 -12.24 -4.24
C ASN A 103 -13.52 -12.43 -4.58
N PRO A 104 -12.75 -11.34 -4.68
CA PRO A 104 -11.32 -11.43 -4.99
C PRO A 104 -10.53 -12.09 -3.86
N GLY A 105 -9.40 -12.69 -4.20
CA GLY A 105 -8.40 -13.04 -3.20
C GLY A 105 -7.75 -11.78 -2.63
N VAL A 106 -7.57 -11.74 -1.31
CA VAL A 106 -7.02 -10.57 -0.60
C VAL A 106 -5.91 -11.02 0.33
N VAL A 107 -4.79 -10.32 0.30
CA VAL A 107 -3.70 -10.48 1.28
C VAL A 107 -3.63 -9.27 2.19
N TYR A 108 -3.41 -9.51 3.48
CA TYR A 108 -3.19 -8.45 4.46
C TYR A 108 -1.71 -8.44 4.84
N PRO A 109 -1.01 -7.31 4.63
CA PRO A 109 0.41 -7.20 4.94
C PRO A 109 0.67 -7.50 6.42
N PRO A 110 1.49 -8.53 6.75
CA PRO A 110 1.71 -8.95 8.13
C PRO A 110 2.55 -7.95 8.92
N ASN A 111 2.52 -8.10 10.25
CA ASN A 111 3.35 -7.38 11.20
C ASN A 111 4.82 -7.81 11.05
N LEU A 112 5.70 -6.89 10.69
CA LEU A 112 7.14 -7.10 10.52
C LEU A 112 7.95 -6.74 11.78
N THR A 113 7.31 -6.29 12.86
CA THR A 113 7.99 -6.06 14.13
C THR A 113 8.25 -7.38 14.87
N PRO A 114 9.22 -7.44 15.80
CA PRO A 114 9.56 -8.67 16.51
C PRO A 114 8.58 -9.01 17.66
N ASP A 115 7.30 -8.67 17.50
CA ASP A 115 6.26 -9.09 18.44
C ASP A 115 6.09 -10.60 18.40
N MET A 116 6.03 -11.23 19.58
CA MET A 116 6.04 -12.69 19.73
C MET A 116 4.71 -13.35 19.33
N GLU A 117 3.60 -12.60 19.38
CA GLU A 117 2.27 -13.17 19.13
C GLU A 117 1.76 -12.81 17.72
N THR A 118 2.04 -11.60 17.26
CA THR A 118 1.45 -11.06 16.03
C THR A 118 2.47 -10.74 14.95
N GLY A 119 3.78 -10.83 15.26
CA GLY A 119 4.85 -10.41 14.38
C GLY A 119 5.92 -11.49 14.16
N LEU A 120 7.14 -11.05 13.92
CA LEU A 120 8.29 -11.89 13.57
C LEU A 120 9.08 -12.38 14.78
N GLY A 121 8.56 -12.24 16.00
CA GLY A 121 9.29 -12.56 17.23
C GLY A 121 9.82 -14.01 17.28
N THR A 122 9.03 -14.97 16.83
CA THR A 122 9.38 -16.40 16.81
C THR A 122 10.24 -16.82 15.61
N TRP A 123 10.41 -15.95 14.61
CA TRP A 123 11.16 -16.28 13.39
C TRP A 123 12.66 -16.17 13.60
N SER A 124 13.40 -17.14 13.10
CA SER A 124 14.85 -17.07 13.01
C SER A 124 15.32 -16.11 11.93
N ILE A 125 16.57 -15.66 12.02
CA ILE A 125 17.20 -14.83 10.99
C ILE A 125 17.23 -15.54 9.63
N ASN A 126 17.49 -16.84 9.60
CA ASN A 126 17.54 -17.62 8.36
C ASN A 126 16.18 -17.69 7.67
N GLU A 127 15.11 -17.88 8.42
CA GLU A 127 13.73 -17.85 7.88
C GLU A 127 13.40 -16.49 7.30
N LEU A 128 13.78 -15.41 7.97
CA LEU A 128 13.59 -14.05 7.45
C LEU A 128 14.39 -13.79 6.17
N VAL A 129 15.64 -14.24 6.11
CA VAL A 129 16.47 -14.16 4.89
C VAL A 129 15.82 -14.92 3.73
N GLN A 130 15.32 -16.13 3.98
CA GLN A 130 14.61 -16.92 2.97
C GLN A 130 13.32 -16.23 2.53
N MET A 131 12.52 -15.74 3.48
CA MET A 131 11.28 -15.02 3.19
C MET A 131 11.56 -13.80 2.33
N VAL A 132 12.52 -12.96 2.69
CA VAL A 132 12.85 -11.72 1.95
C VAL A 132 13.28 -12.04 0.52
N ARG A 133 14.06 -13.10 0.29
CA ARG A 133 14.61 -13.41 -1.04
C ARG A 133 13.71 -14.30 -1.90
N MET A 134 13.00 -15.23 -1.31
CA MET A 134 12.28 -16.27 -2.04
C MET A 134 10.76 -16.27 -1.81
N GLY A 135 10.29 -15.52 -0.82
CA GLY A 135 8.87 -15.50 -0.47
C GLY A 135 8.35 -16.83 0.12
N THR A 136 9.24 -17.72 0.50
CA THR A 136 8.90 -19.04 1.06
C THR A 136 9.60 -19.23 2.37
N THR A 137 8.91 -19.88 3.32
CA THR A 137 9.47 -20.34 4.59
C THR A 137 8.83 -21.65 4.96
N ASP A 138 9.35 -22.29 6.00
CA ASP A 138 8.71 -23.47 6.61
C ASP A 138 7.33 -23.13 7.21
N HIS A 139 7.05 -21.84 7.44
CA HIS A 139 5.77 -21.35 7.93
C HIS A 139 4.74 -21.12 6.81
N SER A 140 5.17 -21.03 5.54
CA SER A 140 4.28 -20.79 4.41
C SER A 140 4.81 -21.44 3.15
N ALA A 141 4.06 -22.39 2.63
CA ALA A 141 4.41 -23.13 1.42
C ALA A 141 4.20 -22.35 0.11
N ARG A 142 3.71 -21.09 0.15
CA ARG A 142 3.38 -20.32 -1.04
C ARG A 142 3.90 -18.89 -0.93
N SER A 143 4.55 -18.42 -2.00
CA SER A 143 4.87 -17.00 -2.12
C SER A 143 3.59 -16.16 -2.15
N ILE A 144 3.60 -15.03 -1.45
CA ILE A 144 2.50 -14.08 -1.44
C ILE A 144 2.50 -13.32 -2.76
N PRO A 145 1.44 -13.38 -3.59
CA PRO A 145 1.49 -12.91 -4.98
C PRO A 145 1.69 -11.39 -5.15
N VAL A 146 1.53 -10.63 -4.08
CA VAL A 146 1.60 -9.15 -4.09
C VAL A 146 3.02 -8.63 -3.85
N MET A 147 3.87 -9.41 -3.18
CA MET A 147 5.27 -9.02 -2.95
C MET A 147 6.09 -9.15 -4.24
N PRO A 148 7.01 -8.21 -4.53
CA PRO A 148 7.78 -8.21 -5.78
C PRO A 148 8.95 -9.20 -5.77
N TRP A 149 8.67 -10.48 -5.53
CA TRP A 149 9.67 -11.57 -5.41
C TRP A 149 10.66 -11.65 -6.55
N PRO A 150 10.28 -11.42 -7.83
CA PRO A 150 11.24 -11.44 -8.93
C PRO A 150 12.35 -10.39 -8.77
N ALA A 151 12.04 -9.24 -8.18
CA ALA A 151 13.04 -8.22 -7.86
C ALA A 151 13.83 -8.59 -6.58
N PHE A 152 13.14 -9.09 -5.55
CA PHE A 152 13.74 -9.42 -4.25
C PHE A 152 14.69 -10.61 -4.31
N SER A 153 14.51 -11.54 -5.26
CA SER A 153 15.46 -12.63 -5.49
C SER A 153 16.88 -12.16 -5.83
N ASN A 154 17.03 -10.91 -6.30
CA ASN A 154 18.32 -10.29 -6.58
C ASN A 154 18.97 -9.65 -5.34
N ILE A 155 18.29 -9.58 -4.20
CA ILE A 155 18.87 -9.06 -2.96
C ILE A 155 20.03 -9.98 -2.56
N THR A 156 21.19 -9.39 -2.33
CA THR A 156 22.38 -10.15 -1.91
C THR A 156 22.18 -10.77 -0.53
N SER A 157 22.89 -11.85 -0.23
CA SER A 157 22.79 -12.47 1.10
C SER A 157 23.16 -11.53 2.25
N PRO A 158 24.22 -10.68 2.14
CA PRO A 158 24.50 -9.68 3.17
C PRO A 158 23.38 -8.64 3.35
N ASP A 159 22.76 -8.20 2.25
CA ASP A 159 21.65 -7.24 2.32
C ASP A 159 20.38 -7.86 2.94
N ALA A 160 20.04 -9.09 2.57
CA ALA A 160 18.94 -9.81 3.19
C ALA A 160 19.17 -10.04 4.69
N LEU A 161 20.41 -10.34 5.08
CA LEU A 161 20.79 -10.46 6.48
C LEU A 161 20.69 -9.12 7.23
N ALA A 162 21.07 -8.01 6.59
CA ALA A 162 20.91 -6.68 7.16
C ALA A 162 19.45 -6.31 7.36
N ILE A 163 18.58 -6.60 6.38
CA ILE A 163 17.12 -6.43 6.49
C ILE A 163 16.58 -7.24 7.67
N ALA A 164 16.91 -8.53 7.75
CA ALA A 164 16.45 -9.42 8.82
C ALA A 164 16.91 -8.93 10.20
N ALA A 165 18.18 -8.54 10.33
CA ALA A 165 18.75 -7.99 11.55
C ALA A 165 18.02 -6.71 11.99
N TYR A 166 17.77 -5.80 11.06
CA TYR A 166 17.03 -4.58 11.33
C TYR A 166 15.60 -4.87 11.81
N LEU A 167 14.84 -5.71 11.11
CA LEU A 167 13.47 -6.07 11.51
C LEU A 167 13.41 -6.70 12.90
N LYS A 168 14.40 -7.56 13.24
CA LYS A 168 14.52 -8.17 14.59
C LYS A 168 14.95 -7.18 15.67
N SER A 169 15.47 -6.02 15.31
CA SER A 169 15.91 -4.98 16.23
C SER A 169 14.89 -3.84 16.41
N LEU A 170 13.73 -3.93 15.78
CA LEU A 170 12.65 -2.97 15.99
C LEU A 170 12.02 -3.13 17.39
N ALA A 171 11.37 -2.07 17.87
CA ALA A 171 10.47 -2.21 19.01
C ALA A 171 9.30 -3.13 18.64
N PRO A 172 8.97 -4.12 19.49
CA PRO A 172 7.82 -4.98 19.22
C PRO A 172 6.51 -4.19 19.33
N VAL A 173 5.64 -4.32 18.34
CA VAL A 173 4.30 -3.72 18.34
C VAL A 173 3.29 -4.83 18.22
N ARG A 174 2.46 -5.02 19.25
CA ARG A 174 1.37 -6.00 19.19
C ARG A 174 0.25 -5.46 18.31
N HIS A 175 0.11 -6.02 17.11
CA HIS A 175 -0.91 -5.64 16.16
C HIS A 175 -1.35 -6.83 15.32
N GLN A 176 -2.58 -7.30 15.55
CA GLN A 176 -3.16 -8.41 14.83
C GLN A 176 -3.77 -7.90 13.52
N VAL A 177 -3.27 -8.40 12.39
CA VAL A 177 -3.84 -8.11 11.07
C VAL A 177 -4.91 -9.16 10.71
N PRO A 178 -5.85 -8.85 9.80
CA PRO A 178 -6.82 -9.83 9.31
C PRO A 178 -6.14 -11.02 8.62
N ARG A 179 -6.83 -12.14 8.54
CA ARG A 179 -6.36 -13.32 7.80
C ARG A 179 -6.49 -13.10 6.30
N ASN A 180 -5.53 -13.60 5.54
CA ASN A 180 -5.61 -13.62 4.08
C ASN A 180 -6.86 -14.38 3.62
N VAL A 181 -7.47 -13.90 2.53
CA VAL A 181 -8.71 -14.42 1.97
C VAL A 181 -8.42 -15.06 0.61
N ALA A 182 -8.78 -16.32 0.45
CA ALA A 182 -8.67 -17.00 -0.83
C ALA A 182 -9.69 -16.47 -1.85
N PRO A 183 -9.38 -16.52 -3.17
CA PRO A 183 -10.37 -16.22 -4.21
C PRO A 183 -11.67 -17.01 -4.01
N GLY A 184 -12.81 -16.37 -4.24
CA GLY A 184 -14.14 -16.93 -4.02
C GLY A 184 -14.66 -16.83 -2.59
N GLN A 185 -13.85 -16.35 -1.64
CA GLN A 185 -14.25 -16.11 -0.26
C GLN A 185 -14.50 -14.62 -0.02
N LYS A 186 -15.43 -14.29 0.86
CA LYS A 186 -15.76 -12.89 1.20
C LYS A 186 -14.74 -12.34 2.18
N ALA A 187 -14.08 -11.24 1.82
CA ALA A 187 -13.28 -10.46 2.75
C ALA A 187 -14.18 -9.70 3.74
N SER A 188 -13.80 -9.68 5.01
CA SER A 188 -14.53 -8.99 6.09
C SER A 188 -13.91 -7.63 6.43
N ALA A 189 -12.65 -7.40 6.07
CA ALA A 189 -11.94 -6.15 6.27
C ALA A 189 -11.69 -5.45 4.93
N GLU A 190 -11.35 -4.18 4.97
CA GLU A 190 -11.11 -3.34 3.81
C GLU A 190 -9.93 -3.83 2.99
N PHE A 191 -9.97 -3.55 1.69
CA PHE A 191 -8.85 -3.81 0.78
C PHE A 191 -8.83 -2.80 -0.36
N ILE A 192 -7.63 -2.54 -0.87
CA ILE A 192 -7.41 -1.79 -2.10
C ILE A 192 -7.26 -2.75 -3.28
N HIS A 193 -7.49 -2.24 -4.49
CA HIS A 193 -7.24 -2.94 -5.73
C HIS A 193 -6.39 -2.08 -6.66
N PHE A 194 -5.28 -2.62 -7.11
CA PHE A 194 -4.49 -2.02 -8.18
C PHE A 194 -5.01 -2.55 -9.52
N GLY A 195 -5.53 -1.68 -10.37
CA GLY A 195 -6.07 -2.06 -11.67
C GLY A 195 -5.60 -1.12 -12.78
N VAL A 196 -5.65 -1.60 -14.02
CA VAL A 196 -5.45 -0.78 -15.21
C VAL A 196 -6.82 -0.42 -15.75
N TYR A 197 -7.08 0.88 -15.85
CA TYR A 197 -8.35 1.40 -16.32
C TYR A 197 -8.14 2.16 -17.63
N GLN A 198 -9.06 2.00 -18.55
CA GLN A 198 -9.12 2.78 -19.77
C GLN A 198 -10.39 3.62 -19.74
N SER A 199 -10.25 4.92 -20.06
CA SER A 199 -11.40 5.81 -20.19
C SER A 199 -12.33 5.27 -21.30
N GLN A 200 -13.61 5.16 -20.99
CA GLN A 200 -14.62 4.93 -22.01
C GLN A 200 -14.84 6.26 -22.74
N GLN A 201 -14.53 6.27 -24.04
CA GLN A 201 -14.82 7.40 -24.93
C GLN A 201 -16.30 7.41 -25.30
#